data_62a901319fdee733f11db67eac237bc0
#
_entry.id   62a901319fdee733f11db67eac237bc0
#
_cell.length_a   1.000
_cell.length_b   1.000
_cell.length_c   1.000
_cell.angle_alpha   90.00
_cell.angle_beta   90.00
_cell.angle_gamma   90.00
#
_symmetry.space_group_name_H-M   'P 1'
#
loop_
_entity.id
_entity.type
_entity.pdbx_description
1 polymer ?
#
loop_
_entity_poly.entity_id
_entity_poly.type
_entity_poly.pdbx_seq_one_letter_code
_entity_poly.pdbx_strand_id
1 'polypeptide(L)'
;MEKRGALELSVNTIIIVVLGVTILIVGLAFIDTIKEKLLGTSDKVFGEIEGKFEEFNAQQLLTLKPDTLTLKTGDTEQIKVIIANIDDNDYGSVIAATESLTADVKCFFAATNSLKSRSYDIPSGKQVSIDLRVQALGNAKLGDKTCNVVISGSGISEPDTEASLAIDVVK
;
A
#
# COMPACT_ATOMS: atom_id res chain seq x y z
N MET A 1 57.44 39.26 6.95
CA MET A 1 56.08 39.51 6.44
C MET A 1 55.23 38.23 6.31
N GLU A 2 55.47 37.15 7.09
CA GLU A 2 54.84 35.83 6.88
C GLU A 2 53.73 35.44 7.88
N LYS A 3 53.48 36.23 8.92
CA LYS A 3 52.51 35.86 9.96
C LYS A 3 51.03 36.19 9.62
N ARG A 4 50.79 37.09 8.67
CA ARG A 4 49.42 37.47 8.29
C ARG A 4 48.74 36.43 7.38
N GLY A 5 49.48 35.81 6.47
CA GLY A 5 48.93 34.81 5.56
C GLY A 5 48.53 33.51 6.25
N ALA A 6 49.25 33.07 7.29
CA ALA A 6 48.92 31.87 8.05
C ALA A 6 47.67 32.04 8.92
N LEU A 7 47.41 33.24 9.43
CA LEU A 7 46.20 33.55 10.19
C LEU A 7 44.95 33.67 9.27
N GLU A 8 45.11 34.24 8.07
CA GLU A 8 43.99 34.33 7.10
C GLU A 8 43.58 32.96 6.56
N LEU A 9 44.54 32.07 6.31
CA LEU A 9 44.25 30.70 5.91
C LEU A 9 43.54 29.90 7.01
N SER A 10 43.87 30.12 8.27
CA SER A 10 43.23 29.43 9.40
C SER A 10 41.81 29.91 9.64
N VAL A 11 41.52 31.20 9.48
CA VAL A 11 40.17 31.78 9.63
C VAL A 11 39.26 31.30 8.50
N ASN A 12 39.71 31.30 7.26
CA ASN A 12 38.95 30.75 6.14
C ASN A 12 38.61 29.25 6.33
N THR A 13 39.56 28.49 6.81
CA THR A 13 39.34 27.05 7.08
C THR A 13 38.30 26.85 8.18
N ILE A 14 38.35 27.65 9.25
CA ILE A 14 37.36 27.59 10.34
C ILE A 14 35.97 27.95 9.82
N ILE A 15 35.84 28.99 9.00
CA ILE A 15 34.56 29.39 8.41
C ILE A 15 33.96 28.26 7.54
N ILE A 16 34.78 27.64 6.70
CA ILE A 16 34.34 26.53 5.84
C ILE A 16 33.88 25.33 6.67
N VAL A 17 34.63 25.00 7.72
CA VAL A 17 34.24 23.86 8.61
C VAL A 17 32.93 24.17 9.34
N VAL A 18 32.76 25.37 9.90
CA VAL A 18 31.56 25.80 10.60
C VAL A 18 30.34 25.76 9.64
N LEU A 19 30.49 26.30 8.42
CA LEU A 19 29.45 26.27 7.41
C LEU A 19 29.11 24.83 7.03
N GLY A 20 30.11 23.97 6.84
CA GLY A 20 29.89 22.54 6.51
C GLY A 20 29.11 21.81 7.61
N VAL A 21 29.48 21.99 8.87
CA VAL A 21 28.78 21.40 10.01
C VAL A 21 27.34 21.94 10.14
N THR A 22 27.14 23.23 9.92
CA THR A 22 25.80 23.85 9.98
C THR A 22 24.91 23.31 8.90
N ILE A 23 25.37 23.16 7.66
CA ILE A 23 24.61 22.57 6.55
C ILE A 23 24.29 21.10 6.84
N LEU A 24 25.21 20.36 7.44
CA LEU A 24 25.02 18.96 7.81
C LEU A 24 23.93 18.81 8.87
N ILE A 25 23.93 19.65 9.92
CA ILE A 25 22.91 19.64 10.97
C ILE A 25 21.52 19.98 10.38
N VAL A 26 21.44 21.02 9.55
CA VAL A 26 20.20 21.42 8.89
C VAL A 26 19.70 20.32 7.94
N GLY A 27 20.61 19.66 7.21
CA GLY A 27 20.28 18.55 6.32
C GLY A 27 19.72 17.34 7.08
N LEU A 28 20.30 16.97 8.21
CA LEU A 28 19.79 15.88 9.06
C LEU A 28 18.41 16.21 9.64
N ALA A 29 18.22 17.43 10.18
CA ALA A 29 16.93 17.88 10.67
C ALA A 29 15.84 17.90 9.57
N PHE A 30 16.22 18.21 8.34
CA PHE A 30 15.31 18.17 7.18
C PHE A 30 14.91 16.73 6.82
N ILE A 31 15.86 15.79 6.87
CA ILE A 31 15.57 14.36 6.64
C ILE A 31 14.61 13.80 7.69
N ASP A 32 14.80 14.16 8.96
CA ASP A 32 13.90 13.74 10.04
C ASP A 32 12.49 14.32 9.86
N THR A 33 12.40 15.59 9.47
CA THR A 33 11.10 16.24 9.16
C THR A 33 10.40 15.60 7.95
N ILE A 34 11.15 15.20 6.93
CA ILE A 34 10.60 14.49 5.77
C ILE A 34 10.14 13.07 6.19
N LYS A 35 10.93 12.36 6.99
CA LYS A 35 10.53 11.06 7.52
C LYS A 35 9.22 11.12 8.30
N GLU A 36 9.09 12.05 9.24
CA GLU A 36 7.86 12.23 10.01
C GLU A 36 6.66 12.61 9.11
N LYS A 37 6.87 13.49 8.13
CA LYS A 37 5.83 13.86 7.18
C LYS A 37 5.47 12.72 6.21
N LEU A 38 6.43 11.95 5.73
CA LEU A 38 6.18 10.80 4.86
C LEU A 38 5.47 9.66 5.61
N LEU A 39 5.86 9.38 6.84
CA LEU A 39 5.22 8.35 7.66
C LEU A 39 3.84 8.80 8.17
N GLY A 40 3.67 10.07 8.53
CA GLY A 40 2.38 10.63 8.98
C GLY A 40 1.48 11.07 7.82
N THR A 41 2.03 11.34 6.63
CA THR A 41 1.28 11.72 5.43
C THR A 41 0.83 10.49 4.63
N SER A 42 1.54 9.36 4.71
CA SER A 42 1.05 8.10 4.13
C SER A 42 -0.35 7.76 4.66
N ASP A 43 -0.57 7.79 5.97
CA ASP A 43 -1.87 7.47 6.53
C ASP A 43 -2.94 8.55 6.26
N LYS A 44 -2.54 9.84 6.14
CA LYS A 44 -3.48 10.94 5.87
C LYS A 44 -3.72 11.19 4.38
N VAL A 45 -2.69 11.11 3.55
CA VAL A 45 -2.85 11.30 2.09
C VAL A 45 -3.53 10.08 1.46
N PHE A 46 -3.30 8.88 1.96
CA PHE A 46 -4.09 7.72 1.54
C PHE A 46 -5.53 7.83 2.04
N GLY A 47 -5.80 8.34 3.24
CA GLY A 47 -7.16 8.58 3.73
C GLY A 47 -7.89 9.73 3.03
N GLU A 48 -7.20 10.81 2.62
CA GLU A 48 -7.81 11.93 1.87
C GLU A 48 -7.92 11.65 0.36
N ILE A 49 -7.04 10.83 -0.20
CA ILE A 49 -7.16 10.32 -1.57
C ILE A 49 -8.25 9.25 -1.63
N GLU A 50 -8.41 8.43 -0.62
CA GLU A 50 -9.54 7.49 -0.49
C GLU A 50 -10.90 8.23 -0.43
N GLY A 51 -10.97 9.41 0.19
CA GLY A 51 -12.18 10.24 0.24
C GLY A 51 -12.49 11.02 -1.03
N LYS A 52 -11.57 11.11 -2.00
CA LYS A 52 -11.76 11.82 -3.29
C LYS A 52 -11.80 10.91 -4.50
N PHE A 53 -11.49 9.63 -4.35
CA PHE A 53 -11.73 8.65 -5.38
C PHE A 53 -13.18 8.21 -5.36
N GLU A 54 -13.96 9.03 -6.06
CA GLU A 54 -15.21 8.67 -6.70
C GLU A 54 -16.30 8.14 -5.77
N GLU A 55 -17.40 8.86 -5.78
CA GLU A 55 -18.72 8.27 -5.84
C GLU A 55 -18.74 7.16 -6.93
N PHE A 56 -18.01 6.08 -6.69
CA PHE A 56 -18.24 4.85 -7.39
C PHE A 56 -19.60 4.36 -6.88
N ASN A 57 -20.59 4.37 -7.73
CA ASN A 57 -21.76 3.54 -7.59
C ASN A 57 -21.24 2.09 -7.50
N ALA A 58 -20.83 1.68 -6.31
CA ALA A 58 -20.52 0.31 -6.02
C ALA A 58 -21.83 -0.48 -6.11
N GLN A 59 -22.07 -1.07 -7.25
CA GLN A 59 -23.19 -1.97 -7.47
C GLN A 59 -22.88 -3.38 -6.94
N GLN A 60 -21.66 -3.58 -6.44
CA GLN A 60 -21.20 -4.87 -5.93
C GLN A 60 -20.53 -4.68 -4.57
N LEU A 61 -20.81 -5.58 -3.66
CA LEU A 61 -20.26 -5.63 -2.31
C LEU A 61 -18.73 -5.75 -2.31
N LEU A 62 -18.17 -6.56 -3.22
CA LEU A 62 -16.75 -6.82 -3.35
C LEU A 62 -16.28 -6.60 -4.79
N THR A 63 -15.29 -5.75 -4.98
CA THR A 63 -14.72 -5.44 -6.29
C THR A 63 -13.19 -5.48 -6.24
N LEU A 64 -12.57 -6.11 -7.24
CA LEU A 64 -11.11 -6.13 -7.43
C LEU A 64 -10.74 -5.17 -8.57
N LYS A 65 -9.70 -4.36 -8.37
CA LYS A 65 -9.21 -3.43 -9.42
C LYS A 65 -7.69 -3.48 -9.52
N PRO A 66 -7.16 -3.91 -10.66
CA PRO A 66 -7.86 -4.57 -11.77
C PRO A 66 -8.39 -5.97 -11.37
N ASP A 67 -9.32 -6.51 -12.14
CA ASP A 67 -9.86 -7.88 -12.01
C ASP A 67 -9.03 -8.93 -12.75
N THR A 68 -8.16 -8.47 -13.64
CA THR A 68 -7.20 -9.28 -14.41
C THR A 68 -5.80 -8.68 -14.29
N LEU A 69 -4.78 -9.54 -14.18
CA LEU A 69 -3.40 -9.13 -13.98
C LEU A 69 -2.46 -9.99 -14.81
N THR A 70 -1.50 -9.37 -15.50
CA THR A 70 -0.42 -10.08 -16.17
C THR A 70 0.88 -9.88 -15.39
N LEU A 71 1.49 -10.96 -14.92
CA LEU A 71 2.72 -10.95 -14.12
C LEU A 71 3.82 -11.74 -14.79
N LYS A 72 5.05 -11.22 -14.76
CA LYS A 72 6.23 -12.04 -15.08
C LYS A 72 6.60 -12.92 -13.90
N THR A 73 7.26 -14.04 -14.19
CA THR A 73 7.81 -14.90 -13.14
C THR A 73 8.77 -14.11 -12.24
N GLY A 74 8.54 -14.16 -10.94
CA GLY A 74 9.30 -13.44 -9.92
C GLY A 74 8.80 -12.04 -9.59
N ASP A 75 7.87 -11.47 -10.37
CA ASP A 75 7.33 -10.14 -10.15
C ASP A 75 6.26 -10.12 -9.05
N THR A 76 6.06 -8.94 -8.50
CA THR A 76 5.03 -8.65 -7.50
C THR A 76 4.30 -7.38 -7.92
N GLU A 77 2.99 -7.47 -7.98
CA GLU A 77 2.09 -6.34 -8.28
C GLU A 77 1.12 -6.11 -7.13
N GLN A 78 0.55 -4.91 -7.09
CA GLN A 78 -0.42 -4.53 -6.07
C GLN A 78 -1.72 -4.13 -6.73
N ILE A 79 -2.83 -4.68 -6.22
CA ILE A 79 -4.18 -4.36 -6.65
C ILE A 79 -5.00 -3.82 -5.49
N LYS A 80 -6.13 -3.21 -5.80
CA LYS A 80 -7.10 -2.72 -4.83
C LYS A 80 -8.24 -3.72 -4.67
N VAL A 81 -8.54 -4.06 -3.43
CA VAL A 81 -9.74 -4.77 -3.01
C VAL A 81 -10.68 -3.72 -2.41
N ILE A 82 -11.82 -3.50 -3.03
CA ILE A 82 -12.81 -2.52 -2.61
C ILE A 82 -14.00 -3.27 -2.04
N ILE A 83 -14.34 -2.97 -0.80
CA ILE A 83 -15.51 -3.51 -0.10
C ILE A 83 -16.46 -2.36 0.15
N ALA A 84 -17.64 -2.42 -0.44
CA ALA A 84 -18.66 -1.38 -0.31
C ALA A 84 -19.85 -1.93 0.49
N ASN A 85 -20.28 -1.17 1.47
CA ASN A 85 -21.52 -1.46 2.16
C ASN A 85 -22.70 -0.90 1.34
N ILE A 86 -23.37 -1.76 0.61
CA ILE A 86 -24.54 -1.42 -0.24
C ILE A 86 -25.88 -1.61 0.47
N ASP A 87 -25.86 -2.08 1.72
CA ASP A 87 -27.03 -2.31 2.55
C ASP A 87 -27.35 -1.10 3.44
N ASP A 88 -28.54 -1.08 3.99
CA ASP A 88 -29.01 -0.02 4.91
C ASP A 88 -28.43 -0.16 6.32
N ASN A 89 -27.83 -1.30 6.67
CA ASN A 89 -27.25 -1.58 7.98
C ASN A 89 -25.71 -1.51 7.92
N ASP A 90 -25.11 -1.13 9.04
CA ASP A 90 -23.65 -1.12 9.17
C ASP A 90 -23.08 -2.54 9.15
N TYR A 91 -21.97 -2.71 8.43
CA TYR A 91 -21.18 -3.95 8.49
C TYR A 91 -20.14 -3.84 9.60
N GLY A 92 -20.15 -4.81 10.50
CA GLY A 92 -19.21 -4.87 11.61
C GLY A 92 -18.17 -5.97 11.46
N SER A 93 -16.93 -5.66 11.88
CA SER A 93 -15.83 -6.62 11.93
C SER A 93 -15.56 -7.32 10.59
N VAL A 94 -15.63 -6.57 9.49
CA VAL A 94 -15.41 -7.10 8.14
C VAL A 94 -13.94 -7.46 7.97
N ILE A 95 -13.67 -8.70 7.57
CA ILE A 95 -12.34 -9.23 7.27
C ILE A 95 -12.36 -9.79 5.86
N ALA A 96 -11.40 -9.39 5.04
CA ALA A 96 -11.12 -10.02 3.77
C ALA A 96 -10.05 -11.11 3.95
N ALA A 97 -10.24 -12.26 3.32
CA ALA A 97 -9.29 -13.35 3.29
C ALA A 97 -8.98 -13.74 1.84
N THR A 98 -7.77 -14.18 1.57
CA THR A 98 -7.36 -14.63 0.24
C THR A 98 -7.09 -16.12 0.23
N GLU A 99 -7.46 -16.77 -0.85
CA GLU A 99 -7.12 -18.15 -1.16
C GLU A 99 -6.47 -18.20 -2.55
N SER A 100 -5.21 -18.64 -2.59
CA SER A 100 -4.56 -18.95 -3.86
C SER A 100 -4.83 -20.39 -4.24
N LEU A 101 -5.43 -20.61 -5.40
CA LEU A 101 -5.74 -21.96 -5.89
C LEU A 101 -4.50 -22.69 -6.43
N THR A 102 -3.38 -22.01 -6.54
CA THR A 102 -2.12 -22.59 -7.04
C THR A 102 -0.95 -22.21 -6.14
N ALA A 103 0.02 -23.10 -6.00
CA ALA A 103 1.26 -22.84 -5.26
C ALA A 103 2.19 -21.84 -5.97
N ASP A 104 1.94 -21.56 -7.25
CA ASP A 104 2.81 -20.74 -8.11
C ASP A 104 2.65 -19.23 -7.85
N VAL A 105 1.49 -18.81 -7.34
CA VAL A 105 1.15 -17.41 -7.06
C VAL A 105 0.76 -17.27 -5.59
N LYS A 106 1.22 -16.22 -4.95
CA LYS A 106 0.87 -15.86 -3.58
C LYS A 106 0.10 -14.55 -3.55
N CYS A 107 -1.04 -14.55 -2.89
CA CYS A 107 -1.86 -13.36 -2.67
C CYS A 107 -1.89 -13.07 -1.17
N PHE A 108 -1.54 -11.85 -0.77
CA PHE A 108 -1.53 -11.46 0.63
C PHE A 108 -1.79 -9.96 0.80
N PHE A 109 -2.45 -9.58 1.88
CA PHE A 109 -2.76 -8.19 2.17
C PHE A 109 -1.51 -7.43 2.59
N ALA A 110 -1.27 -6.27 1.95
CA ALA A 110 -0.06 -5.47 2.15
C ALA A 110 0.09 -4.99 3.61
N ALA A 111 -1.01 -4.58 4.24
CA ALA A 111 -1.01 -4.03 5.59
C ALA A 111 -0.71 -5.05 6.70
N THR A 112 -1.07 -6.32 6.50
CA THR A 112 -0.88 -7.40 7.48
C THR A 112 0.22 -8.36 7.09
N ASN A 113 0.67 -8.30 5.83
CA ASN A 113 1.56 -9.29 5.21
C ASN A 113 1.06 -10.74 5.43
N SER A 114 -0.26 -10.93 5.38
CA SER A 114 -0.98 -12.14 5.72
C SER A 114 -2.08 -12.43 4.70
N LEU A 115 -2.61 -13.65 4.73
CA LEU A 115 -3.79 -14.05 3.94
C LEU A 115 -5.09 -13.39 4.41
N LYS A 116 -5.06 -12.69 5.56
CA LYS A 116 -6.21 -11.98 6.11
C LYS A 116 -5.90 -10.51 6.27
N SER A 117 -6.88 -9.66 5.95
CA SER A 117 -6.82 -8.24 6.21
C SER A 117 -6.97 -7.91 7.70
N ARG A 118 -6.87 -6.63 8.04
CA ARG A 118 -7.40 -6.12 9.31
C ARG A 118 -8.93 -6.21 9.30
N SER A 119 -9.52 -6.08 10.48
CA SER A 119 -10.97 -5.92 10.64
C SER A 119 -11.35 -4.47 10.38
N TYR A 120 -12.47 -4.26 9.69
CA TYR A 120 -13.04 -2.95 9.35
C TYR A 120 -14.51 -2.90 9.74
N ASP A 121 -14.94 -1.76 10.27
CA ASP A 121 -16.34 -1.44 10.42
C ASP A 121 -16.74 -0.48 9.29
N ILE A 122 -17.70 -0.88 8.47
CA ILE A 122 -18.09 -0.15 7.25
C ILE A 122 -19.55 0.30 7.40
N PRO A 123 -19.77 1.61 7.71
CA PRO A 123 -21.11 2.16 7.79
C PRO A 123 -21.89 2.02 6.47
N SER A 124 -23.22 2.02 6.56
CA SER A 124 -24.10 2.02 5.39
C SER A 124 -23.70 3.09 4.36
N GLY A 125 -23.66 2.72 3.10
CA GLY A 125 -23.28 3.60 1.98
C GLY A 125 -21.80 4.02 1.97
N LYS A 126 -20.94 3.38 2.78
CA LYS A 126 -19.49 3.63 2.78
C LYS A 126 -18.73 2.44 2.19
N GLN A 127 -17.48 2.69 1.82
CA GLN A 127 -16.59 1.67 1.28
C GLN A 127 -15.20 1.76 1.92
N VAL A 128 -14.48 0.66 1.90
CA VAL A 128 -13.07 0.57 2.27
C VAL A 128 -12.28 -0.01 1.11
N SER A 129 -11.07 0.53 0.89
CA SER A 129 -10.13 0.03 -0.10
C SER A 129 -8.92 -0.57 0.60
N ILE A 130 -8.54 -1.78 0.23
CA ILE A 130 -7.48 -2.56 0.86
C ILE A 130 -6.49 -2.98 -0.21
N ASP A 131 -5.19 -2.85 0.07
CA ASP A 131 -4.14 -3.25 -0.84
C ASP A 131 -3.85 -4.74 -0.73
N LEU A 132 -3.96 -5.43 -1.86
CA LEU A 132 -3.61 -6.84 -2.03
C LEU A 132 -2.35 -6.94 -2.90
N ARG A 133 -1.33 -7.62 -2.41
CA ARG A 133 -0.13 -7.97 -3.18
C ARG A 133 -0.28 -9.34 -3.79
N VAL A 134 0.06 -9.41 -5.07
CA VAL A 134 0.04 -10.62 -5.87
C VAL A 134 1.45 -10.89 -6.35
N GLN A 135 2.04 -11.99 -5.96
CA GLN A 135 3.40 -12.36 -6.27
C GLN A 135 3.43 -13.65 -7.09
N ALA A 136 3.98 -13.60 -8.30
CA ALA A 136 4.36 -14.79 -9.03
C ALA A 136 5.71 -15.29 -8.52
N LEU A 137 5.83 -16.58 -8.19
CA LEU A 137 7.10 -17.16 -7.76
C LEU A 137 8.09 -17.23 -8.94
N GLY A 138 9.39 -17.18 -8.66
CA GLY A 138 10.42 -17.24 -9.71
C GLY A 138 10.45 -18.54 -10.52
N ASN A 139 9.82 -19.59 -9.99
CA ASN A 139 9.62 -20.89 -10.65
C ASN A 139 8.15 -21.15 -11.02
N ALA A 140 7.32 -20.10 -11.03
CA ALA A 140 5.90 -20.22 -11.39
C ALA A 140 5.75 -20.76 -12.81
N LYS A 141 4.81 -21.67 -12.99
CA LYS A 141 4.44 -22.17 -14.33
C LYS A 141 3.65 -21.08 -15.05
N LEU A 142 3.98 -20.90 -16.34
CA LEU A 142 3.30 -19.94 -17.21
C LEU A 142 1.81 -20.30 -17.39
N GLY A 143 1.00 -19.30 -17.69
CA GLY A 143 -0.44 -19.40 -17.97
C GLY A 143 -1.32 -18.99 -16.80
N ASP A 144 -2.60 -19.25 -16.96
CA ASP A 144 -3.66 -18.73 -16.09
C ASP A 144 -3.59 -19.29 -14.66
N LYS A 145 -3.71 -18.39 -13.70
CA LYS A 145 -3.82 -18.65 -12.26
C LYS A 145 -4.98 -17.84 -11.70
N THR A 146 -5.44 -18.20 -10.54
CA THR A 146 -6.55 -17.52 -9.87
C THR A 146 -6.23 -17.30 -8.40
N CYS A 147 -6.61 -16.14 -7.91
CA CYS A 147 -6.60 -15.80 -6.50
C CYS A 147 -8.01 -15.36 -6.10
N ASN A 148 -8.62 -16.07 -5.16
CA ASN A 148 -9.93 -15.72 -4.66
C ASN A 148 -9.79 -14.80 -3.44
N VAL A 149 -10.67 -13.83 -3.34
CA VAL A 149 -10.86 -12.98 -2.17
C VAL A 149 -12.24 -13.21 -1.64
N VAL A 150 -12.33 -13.56 -0.37
CA VAL A 150 -13.59 -13.81 0.33
C VAL A 150 -13.71 -12.83 1.48
N ILE A 151 -14.87 -12.23 1.68
CA ILE A 151 -15.14 -11.36 2.81
C ILE A 151 -16.11 -12.01 3.79
N SER A 152 -15.94 -11.68 5.07
CA SER A 152 -16.80 -12.12 6.15
C SER A 152 -16.95 -11.02 7.19
N GLY A 153 -18.11 -10.90 7.80
CA GLY A 153 -18.38 -9.88 8.83
C GLY A 153 -19.84 -9.96 9.29
N SER A 154 -20.17 -9.24 10.34
CA SER A 154 -21.56 -9.12 10.79
C SER A 154 -22.32 -8.17 9.88
N GLY A 155 -23.54 -8.50 9.53
CA GLY A 155 -24.40 -7.71 8.63
C GLY A 155 -24.22 -8.00 7.15
N ILE A 156 -23.20 -8.78 6.77
CA ILE A 156 -22.99 -9.19 5.39
C ILE A 156 -23.84 -10.42 5.07
N SER A 157 -24.65 -10.32 4.02
CA SER A 157 -25.47 -11.42 3.51
C SER A 157 -24.87 -11.95 2.20
N GLU A 158 -24.82 -13.28 2.04
CA GLU A 158 -24.48 -13.86 0.74
C GLU A 158 -25.53 -13.43 -0.34
N PRO A 159 -25.16 -13.33 -1.66
CA PRO A 159 -24.14 -14.17 -2.33
C PRO A 159 -22.84 -13.47 -2.73
N ASP A 160 -22.69 -12.15 -2.59
CA ASP A 160 -21.60 -11.40 -3.23
C ASP A 160 -20.33 -11.28 -2.36
N THR A 161 -20.06 -12.29 -1.56
CA THR A 161 -18.93 -12.29 -0.60
C THR A 161 -17.61 -12.78 -1.19
N GLU A 162 -17.59 -13.19 -2.45
CA GLU A 162 -16.39 -13.73 -3.11
C GLU A 162 -16.12 -13.03 -4.45
N ALA A 163 -14.86 -12.73 -4.71
CA ALA A 163 -14.38 -12.23 -5.99
C ALA A 163 -13.09 -12.93 -6.40
N SER A 164 -12.96 -13.22 -7.69
CA SER A 164 -11.79 -13.90 -8.26
C SER A 164 -10.95 -12.96 -9.09
N LEU A 165 -9.63 -12.94 -8.81
CA LEU A 165 -8.64 -12.27 -9.63
C LEU A 165 -8.05 -13.27 -10.63
N ALA A 166 -8.17 -12.97 -11.91
CA ALA A 166 -7.49 -13.73 -12.96
C ALA A 166 -6.05 -13.23 -13.15
N ILE A 167 -5.09 -14.14 -13.16
CA ILE A 167 -3.66 -13.82 -13.24
C ILE A 167 -3.07 -14.63 -14.38
N ASP A 168 -2.52 -13.95 -15.38
CA ASP A 168 -1.74 -14.58 -16.44
C ASP A 168 -0.23 -14.46 -16.13
N VAL A 169 0.43 -15.58 -15.88
CA VAL A 169 1.86 -15.62 -15.61
C VAL A 169 2.62 -15.78 -16.91
N VAL A 170 3.43 -14.79 -17.23
CA VAL A 170 4.25 -14.73 -18.45
C VAL A 170 5.76 -14.78 -18.13
N LYS A 171 6.58 -14.87 -19.18
CA LYS A 171 8.04 -15.00 -19.05
C LYS A 171 8.74 -13.64 -18.95
#